data_85ff8b668e4ea9dd4adb48836e952262
#
_entry.id   85ff8b668e4ea9dd4adb48836e952262
#
_cell.length_a   1.000
_cell.length_b   1.000
_cell.length_c   1.000
_cell.angle_alpha   90.00
_cell.angle_beta   90.00
_cell.angle_gamma   90.00
#
_symmetry.space_group_name_H-M   'P 1'
#
loop_
_entity.id
_entity.type
_entity.pdbx_description
1 polymer ?
#
loop_
_entity_poly.entity_id
_entity_poly.type
_entity_poly.pdbx_seq_one_letter_code
_entity_poly.pdbx_strand_id
1 'polypeptide(L)'
;MRILLLNDYGVSMGGAEVLSFALRDELRKRGHDARLMTTTAGEAGAKGCKDEHEADYRCFGTTSRYRTLLQTANVWAYRALQQVLREFRPDVVHVRMFLTQLSPLILPLLKSVPSVCHVVWYRAICPIGTKLLPNGQACRVSPGAPCYQNGCLPLRDWLPLMIQMSLWRRWRGAFARIIANSEATKAALVAEGIEPVEVIWNGVPMFDGKACMSGVPTVIYAGRLVREKGVDVLVRAFESVRNHIPNAKLIIAGAGPDQKVLERLIQDLGLTENVWMLGHLNRSDLEERSKTAWVQAVPSRWAEPFGLVTAEAMMQGRAVVASATGGLQEIVEHGRTGFLVPPDNPEALAEKLLVLLLDRSLAETMGATAQGVARIRLSLARQVDEFVGVYEQLVARPSMVAAW
;
A
#
# COMPACT_ATOMS: atom_id res chain seq x y z
N MET A 1 20.49 17.86 -0.79
CA MET A 1 21.02 16.47 -0.75
C MET A 1 20.73 15.77 -2.07
N ARG A 2 21.60 14.84 -2.46
CA ARG A 2 21.36 13.88 -3.55
C ARG A 2 20.73 12.63 -2.93
N ILE A 3 19.51 12.34 -3.32
CA ILE A 3 18.70 11.26 -2.71
C ILE A 3 18.36 10.25 -3.80
N LEU A 4 18.73 8.98 -3.60
CA LEU A 4 18.38 7.90 -4.51
C LEU A 4 17.24 7.06 -3.91
N LEU A 5 16.09 7.06 -4.57
CA LEU A 5 14.96 6.21 -4.21
C LEU A 5 15.03 4.90 -5.01
N LEU A 6 14.82 3.77 -4.34
CA LEU A 6 14.73 2.44 -5.00
C LEU A 6 13.34 1.86 -4.82
N ASN A 7 12.73 1.43 -5.92
CA ASN A 7 11.44 0.75 -5.94
C ASN A 7 11.41 -0.36 -6.98
N ASP A 8 10.71 -1.46 -6.71
CA ASP A 8 10.66 -2.62 -7.61
C ASP A 8 10.03 -2.28 -8.98
N TYR A 9 8.95 -1.51 -9.00
CA TYR A 9 8.17 -1.21 -10.21
C TYR A 9 8.25 0.26 -10.58
N GLY A 10 8.39 0.52 -11.88
CA GLY A 10 8.37 1.84 -12.49
C GLY A 10 7.03 2.21 -13.15
N VAL A 11 6.01 1.37 -12.95
CA VAL A 11 4.65 1.59 -13.43
C VAL A 11 3.68 1.49 -12.24
N SER A 12 2.53 2.14 -12.35
CA SER A 12 1.51 2.15 -11.32
C SER A 12 0.82 0.79 -11.22
N MET A 13 1.36 -0.10 -10.39
CA MET A 13 0.75 -1.40 -10.05
C MET A 13 -0.18 -1.30 -8.85
N GLY A 14 -0.07 -0.22 -8.07
CA GLY A 14 -0.84 0.06 -6.87
C GLY A 14 -0.43 1.38 -6.21
N GLY A 15 -1.00 1.68 -5.04
CA GLY A 15 -0.75 2.94 -4.33
C GLY A 15 0.70 3.14 -3.87
N ALA A 16 1.45 2.06 -3.63
CA ALA A 16 2.83 2.17 -3.16
C ALA A 16 3.78 2.76 -4.23
N GLU A 17 3.57 2.40 -5.51
CA GLU A 17 4.35 2.90 -6.64
C GLU A 17 4.05 4.39 -6.88
N VAL A 18 2.77 4.76 -6.90
CA VAL A 18 2.34 6.17 -7.03
C VAL A 18 2.98 7.04 -5.95
N LEU A 19 3.03 6.56 -4.71
CA LEU A 19 3.69 7.29 -3.63
C LEU A 19 5.21 7.37 -3.78
N SER A 20 5.86 6.46 -4.49
CA SER A 20 7.31 6.57 -4.74
C SER A 20 7.63 7.72 -5.68
N PHE A 21 6.82 7.92 -6.72
CA PHE A 21 6.93 9.08 -7.60
C PHE A 21 6.57 10.38 -6.86
N ALA A 22 5.46 10.38 -6.12
CA ALA A 22 5.03 11.55 -5.36
C ALA A 22 6.09 11.99 -4.33
N LEU A 23 6.74 11.04 -3.64
CA LEU A 23 7.85 11.31 -2.72
C LEU A 23 9.04 11.94 -3.45
N ARG A 24 9.46 11.40 -4.60
CA ARG A 24 10.53 11.96 -5.42
C ARG A 24 10.24 13.40 -5.80
N ASP A 25 9.04 13.62 -6.35
CA ASP A 25 8.67 14.92 -6.90
C ASP A 25 8.53 15.98 -5.80
N GLU A 26 8.04 15.59 -4.61
CA GLU A 26 7.96 16.48 -3.47
C GLU A 26 9.35 16.80 -2.87
N LEU A 27 10.28 15.85 -2.86
CA LEU A 27 11.68 16.10 -2.50
C LEU A 27 12.35 17.08 -3.48
N ARG A 28 12.07 16.94 -4.78
CA ARG A 28 12.57 17.88 -5.82
C ARG A 28 12.04 19.29 -5.63
N LYS A 29 10.75 19.45 -5.31
CA LYS A 29 10.14 20.76 -5.00
C LYS A 29 10.83 21.46 -3.83
N ARG A 30 11.42 20.68 -2.90
CA ARG A 30 12.18 21.19 -1.74
C ARG A 30 13.67 21.44 -2.04
N GLY A 31 14.07 21.35 -3.31
CA GLY A 31 15.45 21.65 -3.74
C GLY A 31 16.43 20.49 -3.56
N HIS A 32 15.97 19.25 -3.31
CA HIS A 32 16.84 18.08 -3.31
C HIS A 32 17.00 17.51 -4.74
N ASP A 33 18.20 17.02 -5.09
CA ASP A 33 18.38 16.18 -6.30
C ASP A 33 17.93 14.77 -5.96
N ALA A 34 16.62 14.51 -6.11
CA ALA A 34 16.02 13.22 -5.85
C ALA A 34 15.81 12.45 -7.16
N ARG A 35 16.32 11.22 -7.22
CA ARG A 35 16.20 10.33 -8.38
C ARG A 35 15.61 8.99 -7.98
N LEU A 36 14.84 8.40 -8.89
CA LEU A 36 14.17 7.12 -8.69
C LEU A 36 14.73 6.06 -9.64
N MET A 37 15.19 4.96 -9.08
CA MET A 37 15.58 3.76 -9.83
C MET A 37 14.53 2.67 -9.65
N THR A 38 14.11 2.09 -10.78
CA THR A 38 13.11 1.01 -10.84
C THR A 38 13.53 -0.10 -11.80
N THR A 39 12.65 -1.09 -11.97
CA THR A 39 12.81 -2.11 -13.02
C THR A 39 11.79 -1.93 -14.14
N THR A 40 12.02 -2.57 -15.28
CA THR A 40 11.11 -2.62 -16.43
C THR A 40 9.95 -3.62 -16.25
N ALA A 41 9.82 -4.22 -15.05
CA ALA A 41 8.74 -5.17 -14.77
C ALA A 41 7.37 -4.49 -14.83
N GLY A 42 6.43 -5.07 -15.57
CA GLY A 42 5.05 -4.56 -15.71
C GLY A 42 4.84 -3.58 -16.86
N GLU A 43 5.90 -2.98 -17.43
CA GLU A 43 5.78 -1.99 -18.52
C GLU A 43 5.08 -2.55 -19.78
N ALA A 44 5.30 -3.82 -20.10
CA ALA A 44 4.67 -4.46 -21.26
C ALA A 44 3.13 -4.57 -21.18
N GLY A 45 2.59 -4.62 -19.96
CA GLY A 45 1.14 -4.67 -19.69
C GLY A 45 0.49 -3.29 -19.54
N ALA A 46 1.29 -2.25 -19.35
CA ALA A 46 0.82 -0.87 -19.15
C ALA A 46 0.66 -0.07 -20.46
N LYS A 47 0.67 -0.75 -21.62
CA LYS A 47 0.48 -0.09 -22.92
C LYS A 47 -0.90 0.59 -22.98
N GLY A 48 -0.88 1.91 -22.86
CA GLY A 48 -2.08 2.77 -22.88
C GLY A 48 -2.26 3.67 -21.66
N CYS A 49 -1.67 3.37 -20.51
CA CYS A 49 -1.53 4.35 -19.44
C CYS A 49 -0.29 5.20 -19.74
N LYS A 50 -0.49 6.42 -20.20
CA LYS A 50 0.56 7.44 -20.12
C LYS A 50 0.67 7.83 -18.65
N ASP A 51 1.46 7.06 -17.88
CA ASP A 51 1.89 7.53 -16.57
C ASP A 51 2.79 8.75 -16.82
N GLU A 52 2.39 9.90 -16.29
CA GLU A 52 3.13 11.18 -16.40
C GLU A 52 4.50 11.11 -15.70
N HIS A 53 4.78 10.01 -14.99
CA HIS A 53 5.97 9.84 -14.18
C HIS A 53 6.90 8.78 -14.75
N GLU A 54 8.08 9.22 -15.16
CA GLU A 54 9.14 8.36 -15.64
C GLU A 54 10.24 8.18 -14.57
N ALA A 55 10.74 6.94 -14.39
CA ALA A 55 11.86 6.67 -13.50
C ALA A 55 13.17 7.22 -14.12
N ASP A 56 14.06 7.75 -13.27
CA ASP A 56 15.34 8.33 -13.72
C ASP A 56 16.33 7.25 -14.14
N TYR A 57 16.26 6.07 -13.52
CA TYR A 57 17.08 4.91 -13.84
C TYR A 57 16.23 3.66 -13.91
N ARG A 58 16.56 2.77 -14.85
CA ARG A 58 15.84 1.51 -15.04
C ARG A 58 16.81 0.35 -15.17
N CYS A 59 16.41 -0.79 -14.64
CA CYS A 59 17.12 -2.06 -14.86
C CYS A 59 16.14 -3.16 -15.25
N PHE A 60 16.67 -4.30 -15.65
CA PHE A 60 15.83 -5.43 -16.05
C PHE A 60 14.99 -5.98 -14.90
N GLY A 61 13.70 -6.17 -15.15
CA GLY A 61 12.73 -6.87 -14.32
C GLY A 61 11.74 -7.65 -15.18
N THR A 62 11.02 -8.61 -14.59
CA THR A 62 10.05 -9.44 -15.31
C THR A 62 8.87 -9.87 -14.44
N THR A 63 7.69 -9.95 -15.05
CA THR A 63 6.48 -10.54 -14.47
C THR A 63 6.24 -11.99 -14.94
N SER A 64 7.16 -12.56 -15.74
CA SER A 64 7.08 -13.92 -16.28
C SER A 64 7.12 -14.99 -15.17
N ARG A 65 6.89 -16.25 -15.55
CA ARG A 65 6.98 -17.42 -14.65
C ARG A 65 8.35 -17.60 -13.95
N TYR A 66 9.41 -17.00 -14.50
CA TYR A 66 10.78 -17.04 -13.93
C TYR A 66 11.06 -15.91 -12.94
N ARG A 67 10.06 -15.06 -12.64
CA ARG A 67 10.22 -13.93 -11.72
C ARG A 67 10.79 -14.33 -10.35
N THR A 68 10.47 -15.53 -9.85
CA THR A 68 10.91 -15.99 -8.53
C THR A 68 12.44 -16.14 -8.44
N LEU A 69 13.10 -16.58 -9.53
CA LEU A 69 14.57 -16.64 -9.61
C LEU A 69 15.15 -15.23 -9.55
N LEU A 70 14.57 -14.29 -10.32
CA LEU A 70 15.01 -12.90 -10.35
C LEU A 70 14.81 -12.21 -8.98
N GLN A 71 13.72 -12.50 -8.31
CA GLN A 71 13.46 -12.02 -6.95
C GLN A 71 14.54 -12.46 -5.96
N THR A 72 15.13 -13.63 -6.19
CA THR A 72 16.20 -14.16 -5.34
C THR A 72 17.54 -13.50 -5.64
N ALA A 73 17.91 -13.37 -6.93
CA ALA A 73 19.17 -12.78 -7.36
C ALA A 73 19.04 -12.08 -8.71
N ASN A 74 18.89 -10.75 -8.68
CA ASN A 74 18.88 -9.91 -9.88
C ASN A 74 20.24 -9.27 -10.12
N VAL A 75 21.06 -9.92 -10.96
CA VAL A 75 22.41 -9.43 -11.31
C VAL A 75 22.35 -8.11 -12.10
N TRP A 76 21.31 -7.91 -12.91
CA TRP A 76 21.13 -6.66 -13.67
C TRP A 76 20.84 -5.48 -12.72
N ALA A 77 19.99 -5.68 -11.71
CA ALA A 77 19.74 -4.68 -10.66
C ALA A 77 21.03 -4.36 -9.88
N TYR A 78 21.81 -5.38 -9.52
CA TYR A 78 23.12 -5.21 -8.86
C TYR A 78 24.05 -4.33 -9.70
N ARG A 79 24.26 -4.66 -10.97
CA ARG A 79 25.16 -3.90 -11.88
C ARG A 79 24.66 -2.48 -12.11
N ALA A 80 23.37 -2.31 -12.37
CA ALA A 80 22.77 -0.99 -12.57
C ALA A 80 22.90 -0.12 -11.32
N LEU A 81 22.58 -0.65 -10.13
CA LEU A 81 22.76 0.10 -8.90
C LEU A 81 24.23 0.46 -8.65
N GLN A 82 25.17 -0.47 -8.89
CA GLN A 82 26.59 -0.20 -8.76
C GLN A 82 27.03 0.97 -9.64
N GLN A 83 26.53 1.03 -10.89
CA GLN A 83 26.79 2.14 -11.80
C GLN A 83 26.18 3.44 -11.30
N VAL A 84 24.89 3.43 -10.90
CA VAL A 84 24.20 4.61 -10.39
C VAL A 84 24.90 5.18 -9.15
N LEU A 85 25.34 4.32 -8.22
CA LEU A 85 26.06 4.77 -7.01
C LEU A 85 27.40 5.47 -7.36
N ARG A 86 28.11 5.01 -8.39
CA ARG A 86 29.37 5.63 -8.85
C ARG A 86 29.14 6.97 -9.55
N GLU A 87 28.11 7.08 -10.40
CA GLU A 87 27.82 8.24 -11.23
C GLU A 87 27.08 9.33 -10.43
N PHE A 88 26.00 8.96 -9.77
CA PHE A 88 25.14 9.91 -9.04
C PHE A 88 25.72 10.28 -7.67
N ARG A 89 26.44 9.36 -7.01
CA ARG A 89 27.02 9.52 -5.67
C ARG A 89 25.99 10.06 -4.67
N PRO A 90 24.90 9.35 -4.39
CA PRO A 90 23.87 9.83 -3.48
C PRO A 90 24.40 10.02 -2.08
N ASP A 91 23.91 11.05 -1.37
CA ASP A 91 24.19 11.28 0.04
C ASP A 91 23.40 10.28 0.92
N VAL A 92 22.24 9.84 0.44
CA VAL A 92 21.38 8.83 1.09
C VAL A 92 20.63 7.99 0.05
N VAL A 93 20.40 6.71 0.38
CA VAL A 93 19.56 5.79 -0.41
C VAL A 93 18.32 5.42 0.39
N HIS A 94 17.14 5.62 -0.17
CA HIS A 94 15.86 5.25 0.42
C HIS A 94 15.24 4.09 -0.37
N VAL A 95 15.16 2.92 0.23
CA VAL A 95 14.64 1.69 -0.38
C VAL A 95 13.23 1.44 0.13
N ARG A 96 12.24 1.42 -0.77
CA ARG A 96 10.84 1.13 -0.43
C ARG A 96 10.46 -0.31 -0.74
N MET A 97 10.60 -0.71 -1.97
CA MET A 97 10.29 -2.08 -2.42
C MET A 97 11.47 -2.62 -3.22
N PHE A 98 11.97 -3.81 -2.86
CA PHE A 98 13.12 -4.43 -3.50
C PHE A 98 13.09 -5.97 -3.50
N LEU A 99 12.12 -6.57 -2.83
CA LEU A 99 12.03 -8.02 -2.66
C LEU A 99 11.18 -8.71 -3.74
N THR A 100 10.70 -7.97 -4.75
CA THR A 100 9.93 -8.56 -5.85
C THR A 100 10.59 -8.45 -7.20
N GLN A 101 11.58 -7.55 -7.36
CA GLN A 101 12.30 -7.37 -8.63
C GLN A 101 13.79 -7.08 -8.43
N LEU A 102 14.15 -6.11 -7.58
CA LEU A 102 15.55 -5.68 -7.36
C LEU A 102 16.40 -6.73 -6.64
N SER A 103 15.79 -7.55 -5.79
CA SER A 103 16.38 -8.64 -4.98
C SER A 103 17.31 -8.19 -3.84
N PRO A 104 17.55 -9.06 -2.83
CA PRO A 104 18.51 -8.78 -1.76
C PRO A 104 19.96 -8.62 -2.23
N LEU A 105 20.28 -9.02 -3.46
CA LEU A 105 21.64 -8.93 -4.00
C LEU A 105 22.16 -7.48 -4.06
N ILE A 106 21.27 -6.48 -4.07
CA ILE A 106 21.66 -5.05 -4.03
C ILE A 106 22.18 -4.61 -2.67
N LEU A 107 21.82 -5.30 -1.57
CA LEU A 107 22.08 -4.84 -0.20
C LEU A 107 23.57 -4.67 0.15
N PRO A 108 24.50 -5.57 -0.27
CA PRO A 108 25.92 -5.35 -0.05
C PRO A 108 26.46 -4.02 -0.56
N LEU A 109 25.89 -3.48 -1.68
CA LEU A 109 26.28 -2.18 -2.22
C LEU A 109 25.88 -1.01 -1.33
N LEU A 110 24.81 -1.17 -0.55
CA LEU A 110 24.26 -0.12 0.32
C LEU A 110 25.10 0.10 1.58
N LYS A 111 26.06 -0.78 1.89
CA LYS A 111 26.98 -0.59 3.02
C LYS A 111 27.89 0.64 2.84
N SER A 112 28.10 1.10 1.61
CA SER A 112 28.97 2.23 1.29
C SER A 112 28.28 3.59 1.36
N VAL A 113 26.97 3.64 1.62
CA VAL A 113 26.18 4.87 1.64
C VAL A 113 25.08 4.77 2.70
N PRO A 114 24.79 5.84 3.47
CA PRO A 114 23.67 5.84 4.42
C PRO A 114 22.38 5.41 3.75
N SER A 115 21.70 4.41 4.31
CA SER A 115 20.54 3.80 3.64
C SER A 115 19.38 3.59 4.60
N VAL A 116 18.16 3.87 4.12
CA VAL A 116 16.89 3.69 4.82
C VAL A 116 16.09 2.58 4.14
N CYS A 117 15.59 1.62 4.91
CA CYS A 117 14.58 0.65 4.47
C CYS A 117 13.19 1.10 4.92
N HIS A 118 12.33 1.51 3.99
CA HIS A 118 10.95 1.87 4.27
C HIS A 118 10.03 0.70 3.96
N VAL A 119 9.60 0.00 5.00
CA VAL A 119 8.74 -1.17 4.89
C VAL A 119 7.29 -0.73 4.75
N VAL A 120 6.71 -0.94 3.57
CA VAL A 120 5.34 -0.52 3.22
C VAL A 120 4.36 -1.69 3.13
N TRP A 121 4.84 -2.93 3.29
CA TRP A 121 4.06 -4.16 3.28
C TRP A 121 4.86 -5.31 3.92
N TYR A 122 4.22 -6.47 4.12
CA TYR A 122 4.82 -7.58 4.88
C TYR A 122 5.87 -8.42 4.13
N ARG A 123 6.36 -7.99 2.95
CA ARG A 123 7.33 -8.77 2.16
C ARG A 123 8.64 -9.02 2.91
N ALA A 124 9.04 -8.14 3.80
CA ALA A 124 10.21 -8.30 4.65
C ALA A 124 10.11 -9.49 5.63
N ILE A 125 8.89 -9.94 5.94
CA ILE A 125 8.58 -10.97 6.93
C ILE A 125 7.66 -12.08 6.40
N CYS A 126 7.24 -12.00 5.15
CA CYS A 126 6.37 -12.99 4.52
C CYS A 126 6.71 -13.08 3.03
N PRO A 127 7.09 -14.26 2.50
CA PRO A 127 7.52 -14.40 1.10
C PRO A 127 6.41 -14.13 0.07
N ILE A 128 5.12 -14.11 0.47
CA ILE A 128 4.00 -13.68 -0.38
C ILE A 128 3.50 -12.27 -0.04
N GLY A 129 3.94 -11.68 1.09
CA GLY A 129 3.68 -10.29 1.46
C GLY A 129 2.34 -10.01 2.14
N THR A 130 1.52 -11.02 2.42
CA THR A 130 0.18 -10.82 3.01
C THR A 130 0.09 -11.14 4.50
N LYS A 131 0.99 -12.00 5.03
CA LYS A 131 0.87 -12.58 6.39
C LYS A 131 -0.49 -13.24 6.63
N LEU A 132 -1.10 -13.80 5.57
CA LEU A 132 -2.31 -14.61 5.61
C LEU A 132 -2.01 -16.04 5.16
N LEU A 133 -2.70 -16.99 5.77
CA LEU A 133 -2.78 -18.36 5.31
C LEU A 133 -3.81 -18.50 4.17
N PRO A 134 -3.74 -19.56 3.34
CA PRO A 134 -4.72 -19.77 2.27
C PRO A 134 -6.16 -19.87 2.74
N ASN A 135 -6.40 -20.27 3.99
CA ASN A 135 -7.74 -20.31 4.60
C ASN A 135 -8.24 -18.90 5.05
N GLY A 136 -7.42 -17.85 4.93
CA GLY A 136 -7.75 -16.48 5.32
C GLY A 136 -7.38 -16.11 6.75
N GLN A 137 -6.87 -17.05 7.56
CA GLN A 137 -6.41 -16.76 8.91
C GLN A 137 -5.07 -16.01 8.91
N ALA A 138 -4.83 -15.20 9.95
CA ALA A 138 -3.57 -14.51 10.13
C ALA A 138 -2.41 -15.51 10.33
N CYS A 139 -1.34 -15.35 9.56
CA CYS A 139 -0.13 -16.16 9.67
C CYS A 139 0.75 -15.65 10.83
N ARG A 140 0.97 -16.49 11.85
CA ARG A 140 1.78 -16.19 13.03
C ARG A 140 3.15 -16.86 13.01
N VAL A 141 3.51 -17.52 11.91
CA VAL A 141 4.78 -18.24 11.80
C VAL A 141 5.79 -17.46 10.97
N SER A 142 7.07 -17.64 11.29
CA SER A 142 8.17 -17.06 10.50
C SER A 142 8.33 -17.78 9.17
N PRO A 143 8.88 -17.10 8.12
CA PRO A 143 9.16 -17.73 6.84
C PRO A 143 10.09 -18.94 6.97
N GLY A 144 9.66 -20.08 6.41
CA GLY A 144 10.37 -21.35 6.51
C GLY A 144 9.57 -22.51 5.90
N ALA A 145 9.78 -23.72 6.42
CA ALA A 145 9.02 -24.90 6.02
C ALA A 145 7.49 -24.73 6.12
N PRO A 146 6.94 -23.99 7.13
CA PRO A 146 5.50 -23.77 7.22
C PRO A 146 4.89 -23.08 5.98
N CYS A 147 5.66 -22.27 5.21
CA CYS A 147 5.15 -21.63 4.01
C CYS A 147 4.80 -22.64 2.90
N TYR A 148 5.49 -23.78 2.87
CA TYR A 148 5.17 -24.90 1.98
C TYR A 148 4.09 -25.81 2.59
N GLN A 149 4.24 -26.18 3.86
CA GLN A 149 3.33 -27.08 4.56
C GLN A 149 1.90 -26.56 4.64
N ASN A 150 1.73 -25.25 4.81
CA ASN A 150 0.42 -24.59 4.83
C ASN A 150 -0.10 -24.24 3.43
N GLY A 151 0.57 -24.66 2.34
CA GLY A 151 0.13 -24.40 0.98
C GLY A 151 0.24 -22.95 0.52
N CYS A 152 0.98 -22.10 1.23
CA CYS A 152 1.19 -20.69 0.80
C CYS A 152 2.03 -20.58 -0.47
N LEU A 153 2.97 -21.51 -0.68
CA LEU A 153 3.89 -21.56 -1.80
C LEU A 153 4.03 -22.97 -2.36
N PRO A 154 3.98 -23.15 -3.70
CA PRO A 154 4.37 -24.40 -4.32
C PRO A 154 5.90 -24.61 -4.17
N LEU A 155 6.36 -25.85 -4.18
CA LEU A 155 7.78 -26.20 -3.94
C LEU A 155 8.75 -25.45 -4.86
N ARG A 156 8.39 -25.29 -6.13
CA ARG A 156 9.19 -24.56 -7.16
C ARG A 156 9.48 -23.10 -6.78
N ASP A 157 8.55 -22.44 -6.07
CA ASP A 157 8.68 -21.04 -5.65
C ASP A 157 9.19 -20.95 -4.19
N TRP A 158 8.90 -21.98 -3.38
CA TRP A 158 9.32 -22.03 -1.98
C TRP A 158 10.84 -21.98 -1.83
N LEU A 159 11.57 -22.85 -2.54
CA LEU A 159 13.02 -22.92 -2.39
C LEU A 159 13.73 -21.59 -2.75
N PRO A 160 13.49 -20.98 -3.93
CA PRO A 160 14.11 -19.68 -4.26
C PRO A 160 13.73 -18.59 -3.26
N LEU A 161 12.46 -18.53 -2.83
CA LEU A 161 12.01 -17.50 -1.89
C LEU A 161 12.58 -17.72 -0.47
N MET A 162 12.85 -18.94 -0.04
CA MET A 162 13.55 -19.19 1.22
C MET A 162 15.02 -18.74 1.15
N ILE A 163 15.69 -18.95 0.01
CA ILE A 163 17.02 -18.40 -0.24
C ILE A 163 16.96 -16.86 -0.20
N GLN A 164 15.98 -16.25 -0.87
CA GLN A 164 15.78 -14.80 -0.82
C GLN A 164 15.63 -14.29 0.62
N MET A 165 14.76 -14.93 1.41
CA MET A 165 14.53 -14.53 2.81
C MET A 165 15.80 -14.72 3.67
N SER A 166 16.61 -15.75 3.39
CA SER A 166 17.89 -15.96 4.07
C SER A 166 18.89 -14.85 3.73
N LEU A 167 19.03 -14.49 2.46
CA LEU A 167 19.87 -13.37 2.01
C LEU A 167 19.43 -12.04 2.60
N TRP A 168 18.12 -11.77 2.63
CA TRP A 168 17.55 -10.62 3.29
C TRP A 168 17.94 -10.56 4.77
N ARG A 169 17.71 -11.63 5.52
CA ARG A 169 18.08 -11.71 6.95
C ARG A 169 19.57 -11.46 7.18
N ARG A 170 20.43 -12.02 6.31
CA ARG A 170 21.89 -11.89 6.41
C ARG A 170 22.37 -10.46 6.14
N TRP A 171 21.75 -9.75 5.19
CA TRP A 171 22.25 -8.47 4.69
C TRP A 171 21.42 -7.26 5.10
N ARG A 172 20.32 -7.44 5.83
CA ARG A 172 19.47 -6.33 6.29
C ARG A 172 20.21 -5.30 7.14
N GLY A 173 21.30 -5.67 7.79
CA GLY A 173 22.18 -4.77 8.51
C GLY A 173 22.94 -3.75 7.62
N ALA A 174 22.74 -3.80 6.28
CA ALA A 174 23.19 -2.74 5.39
C ALA A 174 22.39 -1.43 5.56
N PHE A 175 21.19 -1.49 6.13
CA PHE A 175 20.38 -0.33 6.38
C PHE A 175 20.74 0.33 7.72
N ALA A 176 20.96 1.64 7.68
CA ALA A 176 21.19 2.44 8.88
C ALA A 176 19.90 2.69 9.69
N ARG A 177 18.74 2.69 9.02
CA ARG A 177 17.40 2.81 9.62
C ARG A 177 16.42 1.89 8.91
N ILE A 178 15.52 1.28 9.69
CA ILE A 178 14.34 0.56 9.20
C ILE A 178 13.11 1.32 9.68
N ILE A 179 12.26 1.72 8.74
CA ILE A 179 11.08 2.55 8.99
C ILE A 179 9.85 1.78 8.53
N ALA A 180 8.88 1.63 9.41
CA ALA A 180 7.56 1.08 9.11
C ALA A 180 6.57 2.21 8.79
N ASN A 181 5.58 1.91 7.97
CA ASN A 181 4.53 2.85 7.60
C ASN A 181 3.36 2.93 8.61
N SER A 182 3.39 2.11 9.67
CA SER A 182 2.41 2.08 10.77
C SER A 182 2.97 1.38 12.00
N GLU A 183 2.36 1.58 13.17
CA GLU A 183 2.70 0.83 14.37
C GLU A 183 2.35 -0.66 14.21
N ALA A 184 1.25 -0.99 13.50
CA ALA A 184 0.91 -2.38 13.18
C ALA A 184 1.99 -3.08 12.34
N THR A 185 2.54 -2.40 11.34
CA THR A 185 3.67 -2.92 10.54
C THR A 185 4.93 -3.05 11.40
N LYS A 186 5.24 -2.06 12.25
CA LYS A 186 6.36 -2.13 13.21
C LYS A 186 6.21 -3.32 14.14
N ALA A 187 5.05 -3.49 14.77
CA ALA A 187 4.81 -4.62 15.66
C ALA A 187 5.02 -5.97 14.96
N ALA A 188 4.59 -6.10 13.70
CA ALA A 188 4.81 -7.30 12.90
C ALA A 188 6.30 -7.54 12.57
N LEU A 189 7.08 -6.48 12.33
CA LEU A 189 8.52 -6.56 12.10
C LEU A 189 9.28 -6.96 13.37
N VAL A 190 8.95 -6.32 14.50
CA VAL A 190 9.53 -6.61 15.83
C VAL A 190 9.27 -8.06 16.23
N ALA A 191 8.07 -8.58 16.01
CA ALA A 191 7.72 -9.98 16.25
C ALA A 191 8.57 -10.98 15.43
N GLU A 192 9.18 -10.55 14.32
CA GLU A 192 10.10 -11.34 13.50
C GLU A 192 11.59 -11.00 13.77
N GLY A 193 11.88 -10.32 14.88
CA GLY A 193 13.23 -9.95 15.29
C GLY A 193 13.91 -8.92 14.38
N ILE A 194 13.14 -7.99 13.83
CA ILE A 194 13.65 -6.84 13.07
C ILE A 194 13.57 -5.61 13.95
N GLU A 195 14.70 -5.20 14.51
CA GLU A 195 14.84 -4.07 15.42
C GLU A 195 16.18 -3.35 15.20
N PRO A 196 16.29 -2.03 15.49
CA PRO A 196 15.20 -1.11 15.83
C PRO A 196 14.35 -0.73 14.62
N VAL A 197 13.05 -0.45 14.82
CA VAL A 197 12.13 0.04 13.79
C VAL A 197 11.49 1.34 14.26
N GLU A 198 11.62 2.37 13.45
CA GLU A 198 10.93 3.65 13.61
C GLU A 198 9.62 3.65 12.80
N VAL A 199 8.69 4.57 13.11
CA VAL A 199 7.44 4.69 12.34
C VAL A 199 7.36 6.07 11.71
N ILE A 200 7.13 6.08 10.40
CA ILE A 200 6.73 7.27 9.65
C ILE A 200 5.50 6.88 8.83
N TRP A 201 4.35 7.43 9.20
CA TRP A 201 3.10 7.15 8.50
C TRP A 201 3.18 7.60 7.05
N ASN A 202 2.57 6.83 6.16
CA ASN A 202 2.43 7.26 4.77
C ASN A 202 1.64 8.57 4.70
N GLY A 203 2.06 9.43 3.77
CA GLY A 203 1.33 10.61 3.39
C GLY A 203 0.67 10.44 2.04
N VAL A 204 -0.43 11.15 1.83
CA VAL A 204 -1.11 11.25 0.55
C VAL A 204 -1.09 12.70 0.07
N PRO A 205 -1.11 12.95 -1.25
CA PRO A 205 -1.21 14.30 -1.79
C PRO A 205 -2.42 15.04 -1.24
N MET A 206 -2.28 16.34 -1.07
CA MET A 206 -3.39 17.21 -0.66
C MET A 206 -4.48 17.18 -1.72
N PHE A 207 -5.72 17.26 -1.27
CA PHE A 207 -6.88 17.42 -2.11
C PHE A 207 -7.54 18.77 -1.80
N ASP A 208 -7.58 19.65 -2.81
CA ASP A 208 -8.12 21.01 -2.66
C ASP A 208 -9.64 21.10 -2.91
N GLY A 209 -10.24 20.01 -3.39
CA GLY A 209 -11.69 19.92 -3.61
C GLY A 209 -12.48 19.67 -2.33
N LYS A 210 -13.79 19.92 -2.41
CA LYS A 210 -14.78 19.42 -1.43
C LYS A 210 -15.44 18.16 -1.97
N ALA A 211 -15.67 17.17 -1.09
CA ALA A 211 -16.62 16.11 -1.41
C ALA A 211 -17.98 16.74 -1.70
N CYS A 212 -18.55 16.43 -2.85
CA CYS A 212 -19.87 16.91 -3.24
C CYS A 212 -20.82 15.71 -3.21
N MET A 213 -21.36 15.40 -2.03
CA MET A 213 -22.27 14.26 -1.91
C MET A 213 -23.47 14.45 -2.83
N SER A 214 -23.75 13.48 -3.72
CA SER A 214 -24.95 13.52 -4.57
C SER A 214 -26.21 13.31 -3.71
N GLY A 215 -27.39 13.59 -4.30
CA GLY A 215 -28.66 13.33 -3.64
C GLY A 215 -28.94 11.82 -3.40
N VAL A 216 -28.16 10.91 -4.03
CA VAL A 216 -28.33 9.46 -3.89
C VAL A 216 -27.29 8.91 -2.92
N PRO A 217 -27.70 8.25 -1.82
CA PRO A 217 -26.78 7.61 -0.88
C PRO A 217 -25.84 6.62 -1.62
N THR A 218 -24.54 6.88 -1.63
CA THR A 218 -23.58 6.14 -2.44
C THR A 218 -22.39 5.70 -1.58
N VAL A 219 -22.11 4.40 -1.60
CA VAL A 219 -20.90 3.78 -1.04
C VAL A 219 -19.91 3.58 -2.16
N ILE A 220 -18.62 3.83 -1.89
CA ILE A 220 -17.55 3.48 -2.82
C ILE A 220 -16.53 2.55 -2.18
N TYR A 221 -16.06 1.60 -2.95
CA TYR A 221 -14.87 0.79 -2.70
C TYR A 221 -13.85 1.06 -3.79
N ALA A 222 -12.58 1.22 -3.41
CA ALA A 222 -11.47 1.30 -4.36
C ALA A 222 -10.33 0.37 -3.90
N GLY A 223 -9.87 -0.51 -4.81
CA GLY A 223 -8.79 -1.44 -4.49
C GLY A 223 -8.81 -2.72 -5.32
N ARG A 224 -7.80 -3.57 -5.12
CA ARG A 224 -7.72 -4.86 -5.80
C ARG A 224 -8.89 -5.78 -5.40
N LEU A 225 -9.40 -6.52 -6.36
CA LEU A 225 -10.46 -7.51 -6.10
C LEU A 225 -9.81 -8.87 -5.77
N VAL A 226 -9.38 -9.00 -4.52
CA VAL A 226 -8.73 -10.18 -3.93
C VAL A 226 -9.34 -10.48 -2.57
N ARG A 227 -9.30 -11.74 -2.17
CA ARG A 227 -9.96 -12.24 -0.96
C ARG A 227 -9.64 -11.44 0.31
N GLU A 228 -8.37 -11.06 0.47
CA GLU A 228 -7.92 -10.31 1.65
C GLU A 228 -8.53 -8.92 1.77
N LYS A 229 -9.07 -8.36 0.68
CA LYS A 229 -9.74 -7.05 0.68
C LYS A 229 -11.22 -7.12 1.06
N GLY A 230 -11.82 -8.29 1.16
CA GLY A 230 -13.16 -8.50 1.72
C GLY A 230 -14.31 -7.84 0.94
N VAL A 231 -14.18 -7.69 -0.39
CA VAL A 231 -15.23 -7.03 -1.20
C VAL A 231 -16.54 -7.82 -1.18
N ASP A 232 -16.48 -9.12 -1.04
CA ASP A 232 -17.66 -10.00 -0.86
C ASP A 232 -18.39 -9.72 0.46
N VAL A 233 -17.67 -9.35 1.53
CA VAL A 233 -18.27 -8.88 2.80
C VAL A 233 -19.06 -7.59 2.57
N LEU A 234 -18.49 -6.66 1.79
CA LEU A 234 -19.17 -5.42 1.44
C LEU A 234 -20.42 -5.65 0.59
N VAL A 235 -20.36 -6.55 -0.39
CA VAL A 235 -21.52 -6.86 -1.24
C VAL A 235 -22.67 -7.46 -0.39
N ARG A 236 -22.35 -8.37 0.55
CA ARG A 236 -23.35 -8.92 1.48
C ARG A 236 -23.90 -7.86 2.43
N ALA A 237 -23.04 -6.99 2.98
CA ALA A 237 -23.48 -5.86 3.81
C ALA A 237 -24.39 -4.91 3.02
N PHE A 238 -24.09 -4.70 1.74
CA PHE A 238 -24.86 -3.80 0.90
C PHE A 238 -26.25 -4.35 0.53
N GLU A 239 -26.46 -5.66 0.54
CA GLU A 239 -27.82 -6.25 0.44
C GLU A 239 -28.73 -5.70 1.55
N SER A 240 -28.26 -5.71 2.80
CA SER A 240 -29.01 -5.12 3.91
C SER A 240 -29.22 -3.62 3.73
N VAL A 241 -28.22 -2.89 3.25
CA VAL A 241 -28.34 -1.46 2.94
C VAL A 241 -29.44 -1.20 1.91
N ARG A 242 -29.45 -1.95 0.79
CA ARG A 242 -30.46 -1.82 -0.27
C ARG A 242 -31.88 -2.12 0.23
N ASN A 243 -32.03 -3.07 1.15
CA ASN A 243 -33.33 -3.38 1.72
C ASN A 243 -33.92 -2.22 2.56
N HIS A 244 -33.09 -1.39 3.17
CA HIS A 244 -33.52 -0.19 3.93
C HIS A 244 -33.54 1.07 3.05
N ILE A 245 -32.66 1.18 2.05
CA ILE A 245 -32.52 2.32 1.16
C ILE A 245 -32.53 1.81 -0.28
N PRO A 246 -33.71 1.62 -0.92
CA PRO A 246 -33.83 0.94 -2.22
C PRO A 246 -33.04 1.62 -3.36
N ASN A 247 -32.82 2.93 -3.30
CA ASN A 247 -32.08 3.71 -4.30
C ASN A 247 -30.59 3.86 -3.95
N ALA A 248 -30.09 3.27 -2.86
CA ALA A 248 -28.67 3.33 -2.52
C ALA A 248 -27.81 2.72 -3.64
N LYS A 249 -26.60 3.25 -3.79
CA LYS A 249 -25.62 2.86 -4.81
C LYS A 249 -24.33 2.34 -4.17
N LEU A 250 -23.76 1.28 -4.78
CA LEU A 250 -22.41 0.81 -4.47
C LEU A 250 -21.55 0.87 -5.73
N ILE A 251 -20.45 1.60 -5.65
CA ILE A 251 -19.44 1.69 -6.70
C ILE A 251 -18.22 0.84 -6.27
N ILE A 252 -17.83 -0.12 -7.11
CA ILE A 252 -16.65 -0.95 -6.91
C ILE A 252 -15.64 -0.62 -8.01
N ALA A 253 -14.59 0.12 -7.64
CA ALA A 253 -13.48 0.46 -8.52
C ALA A 253 -12.28 -0.44 -8.23
N GLY A 254 -11.91 -1.27 -9.19
CA GLY A 254 -10.78 -2.19 -9.08
C GLY A 254 -10.91 -3.41 -9.97
N ALA A 255 -9.80 -4.13 -10.09
CA ALA A 255 -9.74 -5.40 -10.81
C ALA A 255 -9.00 -6.46 -9.96
N GLY A 256 -9.22 -7.72 -10.26
CA GLY A 256 -8.56 -8.83 -9.58
C GLY A 256 -9.20 -10.18 -9.85
N PRO A 257 -8.57 -11.26 -9.35
CA PRO A 257 -9.04 -12.63 -9.59
C PRO A 257 -10.47 -12.91 -9.09
N ASP A 258 -10.94 -12.18 -8.07
CA ASP A 258 -12.27 -12.41 -7.48
C ASP A 258 -13.39 -11.72 -8.26
N GLN A 259 -13.09 -10.99 -9.34
CA GLN A 259 -14.09 -10.24 -10.10
C GLN A 259 -15.31 -11.09 -10.50
N LYS A 260 -15.08 -12.25 -11.13
CA LYS A 260 -16.17 -13.14 -11.57
C LYS A 260 -16.99 -13.72 -10.41
N VAL A 261 -16.37 -13.93 -9.26
CA VAL A 261 -17.05 -14.42 -8.06
C VAL A 261 -17.95 -13.32 -7.50
N LEU A 262 -17.47 -12.08 -7.49
CA LEU A 262 -18.23 -10.91 -7.05
C LEU A 262 -19.40 -10.60 -7.99
N GLU A 263 -19.20 -10.68 -9.31
CA GLU A 263 -20.28 -10.52 -10.30
C GLU A 263 -21.43 -11.51 -10.07
N ARG A 264 -21.11 -12.79 -9.82
CA ARG A 264 -22.10 -13.81 -9.48
C ARG A 264 -22.80 -13.50 -8.16
N LEU A 265 -22.05 -13.16 -7.12
CA LEU A 265 -22.62 -12.81 -5.82
C LEU A 265 -23.61 -11.63 -5.92
N ILE A 266 -23.27 -10.59 -6.72
CA ILE A 266 -24.16 -9.45 -6.98
C ILE A 266 -25.46 -9.89 -7.65
N GLN A 267 -25.38 -10.83 -8.62
CA GLN A 267 -26.55 -11.39 -9.31
C GLN A 267 -27.41 -12.23 -8.34
N ASP A 268 -26.77 -13.13 -7.58
CA ASP A 268 -27.46 -14.03 -6.64
C ASP A 268 -28.22 -13.26 -5.55
N LEU A 269 -27.72 -12.10 -5.15
CA LEU A 269 -28.36 -11.21 -4.17
C LEU A 269 -29.31 -10.17 -4.79
N GLY A 270 -29.52 -10.20 -6.10
CA GLY A 270 -30.43 -9.29 -6.81
C GLY A 270 -30.01 -7.82 -6.73
N LEU A 271 -28.69 -7.54 -6.73
CA LEU A 271 -28.13 -6.21 -6.57
C LEU A 271 -27.65 -5.55 -7.88
N THR A 272 -27.96 -6.15 -9.04
CA THR A 272 -27.43 -5.74 -10.35
C THR A 272 -27.74 -4.27 -10.69
N GLU A 273 -28.90 -3.77 -10.26
CA GLU A 273 -29.33 -2.37 -10.51
C GLU A 273 -28.67 -1.36 -9.54
N ASN A 274 -28.08 -1.84 -8.44
CA ASN A 274 -27.55 -0.98 -7.36
C ASN A 274 -26.04 -0.99 -7.27
N VAL A 275 -25.35 -1.96 -7.89
CA VAL A 275 -23.90 -2.16 -7.78
C VAL A 275 -23.24 -2.02 -9.14
N TRP A 276 -22.28 -1.10 -9.24
CA TRP A 276 -21.49 -0.87 -10.46
C TRP A 276 -20.04 -1.30 -10.24
N MET A 277 -19.61 -2.30 -10.99
CA MET A 277 -18.20 -2.72 -11.07
C MET A 277 -17.52 -1.97 -12.24
N LEU A 278 -16.66 -1.01 -11.92
CA LEU A 278 -16.04 -0.11 -12.92
C LEU A 278 -14.72 -0.63 -13.48
N GLY A 279 -14.22 -1.77 -12.97
CA GLY A 279 -12.90 -2.25 -13.32
C GLY A 279 -11.78 -1.36 -12.76
N HIS A 280 -10.58 -1.50 -13.31
CA HIS A 280 -9.44 -0.67 -12.92
C HIS A 280 -9.62 0.75 -13.48
N LEU A 281 -9.53 1.74 -12.60
CA LEU A 281 -9.55 3.16 -12.96
C LEU A 281 -8.17 3.79 -12.71
N ASN A 282 -7.77 4.72 -13.54
CA ASN A 282 -6.67 5.61 -13.23
C ASN A 282 -7.07 6.59 -12.11
N ARG A 283 -6.11 7.34 -11.58
CA ARG A 283 -6.36 8.22 -10.43
C ARG A 283 -7.39 9.31 -10.72
N SER A 284 -7.32 9.97 -11.87
CA SER A 284 -8.25 11.05 -12.23
C SER A 284 -9.68 10.53 -12.39
N ASP A 285 -9.85 9.38 -13.03
CA ASP A 285 -11.17 8.75 -13.21
C ASP A 285 -11.75 8.27 -11.87
N LEU A 286 -10.90 7.71 -10.99
CA LEU A 286 -11.31 7.32 -9.65
C LEU A 286 -11.76 8.55 -8.82
N GLU A 287 -11.00 9.64 -8.86
CA GLU A 287 -11.34 10.88 -8.18
C GLU A 287 -12.68 11.41 -8.69
N GLU A 288 -12.90 11.45 -10.01
CA GLU A 288 -14.15 11.91 -10.61
C GLU A 288 -15.34 11.04 -10.20
N ARG A 289 -15.20 9.70 -10.31
CA ARG A 289 -16.27 8.76 -9.94
C ARG A 289 -16.56 8.74 -8.44
N SER A 290 -15.57 9.07 -7.62
CA SER A 290 -15.72 9.11 -6.17
C SER A 290 -16.29 10.42 -5.62
N LYS A 291 -16.29 11.52 -6.40
CA LYS A 291 -16.75 12.85 -5.93
C LYS A 291 -18.11 12.85 -5.27
N THR A 292 -19.05 12.06 -5.79
CA THR A 292 -20.43 12.00 -5.30
C THR A 292 -20.69 10.98 -4.23
N ALA A 293 -19.70 10.14 -3.88
CA ALA A 293 -19.85 9.12 -2.88
C ALA A 293 -19.86 9.71 -1.46
N TRP A 294 -20.78 9.20 -0.62
CA TRP A 294 -20.94 9.63 0.77
C TRP A 294 -19.94 8.93 1.69
N VAL A 295 -19.69 7.64 1.43
CA VAL A 295 -18.92 6.78 2.33
C VAL A 295 -17.91 5.96 1.54
N GLN A 296 -16.67 5.91 2.04
CA GLN A 296 -15.67 4.95 1.59
C GLN A 296 -15.76 3.70 2.46
N ALA A 297 -15.97 2.53 1.85
CA ALA A 297 -15.88 1.25 2.55
C ALA A 297 -14.50 0.61 2.36
N VAL A 298 -13.92 0.08 3.46
CA VAL A 298 -12.64 -0.62 3.47
C VAL A 298 -12.77 -1.92 4.28
N PRO A 299 -13.42 -2.96 3.72
CA PRO A 299 -13.83 -4.17 4.43
C PRO A 299 -12.70 -5.23 4.55
N SER A 300 -11.46 -4.81 4.67
CA SER A 300 -10.29 -5.67 4.63
C SER A 300 -10.29 -6.74 5.71
N ARG A 301 -10.04 -8.00 5.33
CA ARG A 301 -9.85 -9.14 6.23
C ARG A 301 -8.45 -9.21 6.81
N TRP A 302 -7.46 -8.75 6.05
CA TRP A 302 -6.07 -8.79 6.49
C TRP A 302 -5.69 -7.55 7.29
N ALA A 303 -4.62 -7.68 8.08
CA ALA A 303 -4.01 -6.53 8.73
C ALA A 303 -3.40 -5.61 7.68
N GLU A 304 -4.15 -4.58 7.25
CA GLU A 304 -3.63 -3.59 6.30
C GLU A 304 -2.32 -2.99 6.85
N PRO A 305 -1.24 -2.96 6.07
CA PRO A 305 -0.02 -2.30 6.51
C PRO A 305 -0.22 -0.84 6.88
N PHE A 306 -1.11 -0.13 6.13
CA PHE A 306 -1.46 1.26 6.41
C PHE A 306 -2.92 1.58 6.06
N GLY A 307 -3.33 1.40 4.82
CA GLY A 307 -4.65 1.77 4.32
C GLY A 307 -4.65 3.08 3.53
N LEU A 308 -3.86 3.15 2.46
CA LEU A 308 -3.74 4.35 1.61
C LEU A 308 -5.09 4.87 1.11
N VAL A 309 -5.96 3.96 0.66
CA VAL A 309 -7.30 4.31 0.19
C VAL A 309 -8.14 5.00 1.29
N THR A 310 -7.95 4.61 2.55
CA THR A 310 -8.57 5.27 3.70
C THR A 310 -8.03 6.70 3.86
N ALA A 311 -6.72 6.85 3.83
CA ALA A 311 -6.07 8.16 3.92
C ALA A 311 -6.49 9.11 2.77
N GLU A 312 -6.60 8.58 1.55
CA GLU A 312 -7.08 9.31 0.38
C GLU A 312 -8.55 9.73 0.52
N ALA A 313 -9.42 8.82 0.99
CA ALA A 313 -10.83 9.13 1.25
C ALA A 313 -11.00 10.22 2.31
N MET A 314 -10.26 10.11 3.43
CA MET A 314 -10.23 11.13 4.48
C MET A 314 -9.72 12.47 3.94
N MET A 315 -8.66 12.49 3.14
CA MET A 315 -8.13 13.70 2.52
C MET A 315 -9.15 14.36 1.58
N GLN A 316 -10.01 13.58 0.94
CA GLN A 316 -11.12 14.06 0.11
C GLN A 316 -12.35 14.50 0.91
N GLY A 317 -12.33 14.44 2.24
CA GLY A 317 -13.46 14.82 3.09
C GLY A 317 -14.59 13.80 3.10
N ARG A 318 -14.29 12.53 2.91
CA ARG A 318 -15.27 11.44 2.93
C ARG A 318 -15.20 10.65 4.23
N ALA A 319 -16.37 10.37 4.81
CA ALA A 319 -16.46 9.46 5.94
C ALA A 319 -16.05 8.04 5.52
N VAL A 320 -15.45 7.30 6.45
CA VAL A 320 -14.92 5.96 6.19
C VAL A 320 -15.59 4.94 7.09
N VAL A 321 -15.98 3.78 6.53
CA VAL A 321 -16.29 2.58 7.33
C VAL A 321 -15.25 1.52 6.98
N ALA A 322 -14.41 1.17 7.95
CA ALA A 322 -13.27 0.27 7.75
C ALA A 322 -13.26 -0.88 8.75
N SER A 323 -12.66 -2.00 8.36
CA SER A 323 -12.37 -3.09 9.29
C SER A 323 -11.36 -2.66 10.34
N ALA A 324 -11.59 -3.04 11.59
CA ALA A 324 -10.71 -2.78 12.74
C ALA A 324 -9.48 -3.70 12.69
N THR A 325 -8.58 -3.48 11.71
CA THR A 325 -7.41 -4.34 11.50
C THR A 325 -6.20 -3.57 10.97
N GLY A 326 -5.00 -3.93 11.44
CA GLY A 326 -3.74 -3.33 11.03
C GLY A 326 -3.71 -1.81 11.19
N GLY A 327 -3.07 -1.12 10.24
CA GLY A 327 -2.93 0.34 10.22
C GLY A 327 -4.27 1.10 10.08
N LEU A 328 -5.38 0.44 9.70
CA LEU A 328 -6.69 1.09 9.65
C LEU A 328 -7.14 1.59 11.02
N GLN A 329 -6.80 0.86 12.09
CA GLN A 329 -7.11 1.24 13.47
C GLN A 329 -6.32 2.48 13.96
N GLU A 330 -5.24 2.81 13.27
CA GLU A 330 -4.39 3.94 13.62
C GLU A 330 -4.85 5.24 12.97
N ILE A 331 -5.42 5.15 11.76
CA ILE A 331 -5.80 6.31 10.95
C ILE A 331 -7.27 6.67 11.06
N VAL A 332 -8.15 5.70 11.38
CA VAL A 332 -9.58 5.96 11.60
C VAL A 332 -9.87 6.10 13.08
N GLU A 333 -10.32 7.27 13.50
CA GLU A 333 -10.80 7.53 14.84
C GLU A 333 -12.31 7.17 14.90
N HIS A 334 -12.61 6.03 15.55
CA HIS A 334 -13.96 5.47 15.61
C HIS A 334 -14.97 6.48 16.17
N GLY A 335 -16.07 6.70 15.45
CA GLY A 335 -17.13 7.65 15.79
C GLY A 335 -16.80 9.12 15.53
N ARG A 336 -15.56 9.44 15.12
CA ARG A 336 -15.13 10.81 14.86
C ARG A 336 -14.77 11.08 13.39
N THR A 337 -13.88 10.27 12.78
CA THR A 337 -13.47 10.40 11.38
C THR A 337 -14.03 9.29 10.51
N GLY A 338 -14.66 8.30 11.10
CA GLY A 338 -15.23 7.13 10.46
C GLY A 338 -15.67 6.11 11.50
N PHE A 339 -16.05 4.93 11.02
CA PHE A 339 -16.37 3.80 11.89
C PHE A 339 -15.42 2.64 11.64
N LEU A 340 -15.01 1.99 12.73
CA LEU A 340 -14.29 0.73 12.71
C LEU A 340 -15.25 -0.41 13.07
N VAL A 341 -15.25 -1.47 12.27
CA VAL A 341 -16.09 -2.65 12.46
C VAL A 341 -15.22 -3.91 12.52
N PRO A 342 -15.67 -4.99 13.18
CA PRO A 342 -14.94 -6.27 13.13
C PRO A 342 -14.72 -6.72 11.67
N PRO A 343 -13.52 -7.23 11.33
CA PRO A 343 -13.30 -7.81 10.00
C PRO A 343 -14.20 -9.03 9.77
N ASP A 344 -14.53 -9.29 8.51
CA ASP A 344 -15.37 -10.42 8.08
C ASP A 344 -16.78 -10.45 8.73
N ASN A 345 -17.33 -9.28 9.02
CA ASN A 345 -18.66 -9.12 9.64
C ASN A 345 -19.53 -8.19 8.78
N PRO A 346 -20.34 -8.74 7.86
CA PRO A 346 -21.21 -7.95 6.97
C PRO A 346 -22.32 -7.22 7.72
N GLU A 347 -22.83 -7.78 8.83
CA GLU A 347 -23.90 -7.17 9.63
C GLU A 347 -23.41 -5.87 10.31
N ALA A 348 -22.25 -5.91 10.96
CA ALA A 348 -21.65 -4.73 11.59
C ALA A 348 -21.26 -3.67 10.54
N LEU A 349 -20.81 -4.12 9.34
CA LEU A 349 -20.51 -3.22 8.23
C LEU A 349 -21.78 -2.53 7.73
N ALA A 350 -22.87 -3.30 7.52
CA ALA A 350 -24.15 -2.77 7.08
C ALA A 350 -24.72 -1.76 8.07
N GLU A 351 -24.68 -2.06 9.38
CA GLU A 351 -25.15 -1.15 10.43
C GLU A 351 -24.48 0.23 10.32
N LYS A 352 -23.14 0.27 10.22
CA LYS A 352 -22.41 1.55 10.16
C LYS A 352 -22.54 2.26 8.82
N LEU A 353 -22.70 1.52 7.73
CA LEU A 353 -23.06 2.11 6.43
C LEU A 353 -24.45 2.77 6.51
N LEU A 354 -25.46 2.10 7.08
CA LEU A 354 -26.80 2.64 7.23
C LEU A 354 -26.83 3.92 8.07
N VAL A 355 -26.08 3.97 9.19
CA VAL A 355 -25.95 5.19 10.01
C VAL A 355 -25.54 6.40 9.18
N LEU A 356 -24.57 6.24 8.26
CA LEU A 356 -24.07 7.33 7.44
C LEU A 356 -24.95 7.62 6.20
N LEU A 357 -25.61 6.60 5.66
CA LEU A 357 -26.43 6.77 4.45
C LEU A 357 -27.84 7.29 4.73
N LEU A 358 -28.32 7.14 5.96
CA LEU A 358 -29.60 7.70 6.44
C LEU A 358 -29.45 9.13 6.96
N ASP A 359 -28.27 9.50 7.42
CA ASP A 359 -27.97 10.86 7.92
C ASP A 359 -26.85 11.51 7.12
N ARG A 360 -27.24 12.25 6.09
CA ARG A 360 -26.30 12.99 5.24
C ARG A 360 -25.48 14.01 6.03
N SER A 361 -26.08 14.70 6.98
CA SER A 361 -25.41 15.73 7.79
C SER A 361 -24.30 15.10 8.65
N LEU A 362 -24.56 13.93 9.22
CA LEU A 362 -23.55 13.16 9.94
C LEU A 362 -22.40 12.74 9.01
N ALA A 363 -22.70 12.21 7.83
CA ALA A 363 -21.68 11.80 6.86
C ALA A 363 -20.80 13.00 6.42
N GLU A 364 -21.41 14.16 6.14
CA GLU A 364 -20.70 15.40 5.80
C GLU A 364 -19.82 15.90 6.95
N THR A 365 -20.33 15.91 8.17
CA THR A 365 -19.61 16.37 9.37
C THR A 365 -18.43 15.45 9.70
N MET A 366 -18.66 14.14 9.64
CA MET A 366 -17.61 13.14 9.87
C MET A 366 -16.54 13.21 8.78
N GLY A 367 -16.93 13.37 7.52
CA GLY A 367 -16.02 13.54 6.39
C GLY A 367 -15.18 14.82 6.52
N ALA A 368 -15.78 15.95 6.89
CA ALA A 368 -15.06 17.20 7.13
C ALA A 368 -14.04 17.07 8.27
N THR A 369 -14.44 16.40 9.35
CA THR A 369 -13.54 16.08 10.48
C THR A 369 -12.38 15.20 10.04
N ALA A 370 -12.67 14.16 9.23
CA ALA A 370 -11.67 13.27 8.65
C ALA A 370 -10.67 14.05 7.79
N GLN A 371 -11.13 14.99 6.96
CA GLN A 371 -10.27 15.84 6.16
C GLN A 371 -9.34 16.72 7.00
N GLY A 372 -9.87 17.33 8.07
CA GLY A 372 -9.06 18.12 9.00
C GLY A 372 -7.93 17.30 9.62
N VAL A 373 -8.22 16.08 10.08
CA VAL A 373 -7.22 15.15 10.62
C VAL A 373 -6.23 14.71 9.54
N ALA A 374 -6.71 14.37 8.34
CA ALA A 374 -5.86 13.90 7.25
C ALA A 374 -4.86 14.96 6.78
N ARG A 375 -5.29 16.22 6.65
CA ARG A 375 -4.40 17.34 6.28
C ARG A 375 -3.22 17.51 7.24
N ILE A 376 -3.43 17.29 8.51
CA ILE A 376 -2.38 17.42 9.54
C ILE A 376 -1.53 16.15 9.61
N ARG A 377 -2.16 14.97 9.72
CA ARG A 377 -1.49 13.72 10.07
C ARG A 377 -1.11 12.84 8.88
N LEU A 378 -1.79 12.99 7.73
CA LEU A 378 -1.68 12.11 6.57
C LEU A 378 -1.24 12.84 5.30
N SER A 379 -0.72 14.09 5.40
CA SER A 379 -0.24 14.83 4.23
C SER A 379 1.12 14.30 3.76
N LEU A 380 1.32 14.26 2.43
CA LEU A 380 2.61 13.91 1.82
C LEU A 380 3.72 14.87 2.28
N ALA A 381 3.40 16.16 2.44
CA ALA A 381 4.34 17.15 2.91
C ALA A 381 4.93 16.79 4.28
N ARG A 382 4.07 16.42 5.27
CA ARG A 382 4.51 15.97 6.59
C ARG A 382 5.42 14.72 6.47
N GLN A 383 5.01 13.72 5.68
CA GLN A 383 5.83 12.50 5.50
C GLN A 383 7.21 12.83 4.95
N VAL A 384 7.28 13.74 3.99
CA VAL A 384 8.57 14.17 3.41
C VAL A 384 9.41 14.93 4.41
N ASP A 385 8.82 15.80 5.26
CA ASP A 385 9.55 16.51 6.32
C ASP A 385 10.18 15.53 7.31
N GLU A 386 9.44 14.50 7.72
CA GLU A 386 9.97 13.46 8.62
C GLU A 386 11.12 12.67 7.97
N PHE A 387 10.99 12.28 6.69
CA PHE A 387 12.08 11.60 5.98
C PHE A 387 13.30 12.49 5.78
N VAL A 388 13.11 13.78 5.45
CA VAL A 388 14.22 14.73 5.33
C VAL A 388 14.97 14.83 6.66
N GLY A 389 14.28 14.92 7.79
CA GLY A 389 14.89 14.90 9.12
C GLY A 389 15.71 13.62 9.38
N VAL A 390 15.22 12.45 8.95
CA VAL A 390 16.00 11.20 9.04
C VAL A 390 17.23 11.25 8.14
N TYR A 391 17.11 11.74 6.91
CA TYR A 391 18.25 11.83 5.98
C TYR A 391 19.33 12.76 6.50
N GLU A 392 18.96 13.94 7.03
CA GLU A 392 19.89 14.90 7.63
C GLU A 392 20.66 14.28 8.79
N GLN A 393 19.97 13.55 9.68
CA GLN A 393 20.62 12.83 10.78
C GLN A 393 21.62 11.78 10.30
N LEU A 394 21.30 11.07 9.21
CA LEU A 394 22.17 10.04 8.63
C LEU A 394 23.40 10.65 7.94
N VAL A 395 23.23 11.77 7.24
CA VAL A 395 24.33 12.46 6.53
C VAL A 395 25.23 13.19 7.52
N ALA A 396 24.68 13.79 8.59
CA ALA A 396 25.46 14.49 9.63
C ALA A 396 26.31 13.56 10.50
N ARG A 397 25.97 12.27 10.60
CA ARG A 397 26.79 11.28 11.31
C ARG A 397 27.75 10.65 10.30
N PRO A 398 29.06 10.98 10.30
CA PRO A 398 30.01 10.27 9.46
C PRO A 398 29.93 8.77 9.83
N SER A 399 29.82 7.95 8.81
CA SER A 399 29.57 6.51 8.90
C SER A 399 30.52 5.82 9.88
N MET A 400 30.01 5.41 11.04
CA MET A 400 30.63 4.33 11.85
C MET A 400 30.43 2.94 11.20
N VAL A 401 30.40 2.86 9.87
CA VAL A 401 30.24 1.62 9.09
C VAL A 401 31.61 1.13 8.54
N ALA A 402 32.70 1.53 9.17
CA ALA A 402 34.03 1.05 8.83
C ALA A 402 34.66 0.29 10.01
N ALA A 403 34.04 -0.82 10.43
CA ALA A 403 34.71 -1.85 11.24
C ALA A 403 33.73 -3.00 11.50
N TRP A 404 33.58 -3.93 10.56
CA TRP A 404 33.36 -5.36 10.85
C TRP A 404 33.68 -6.17 9.59
#